data_81a5a8561c98be9ea871f037d6c35fef
#
_entry.id   81a5a8561c98be9ea871f037d6c35fef
#
_cell.length_a   1.000
_cell.length_b   1.000
_cell.length_c   1.000
_cell.angle_alpha   90.00
_cell.angle_beta   90.00
_cell.angle_gamma   90.00
#
_symmetry.space_group_name_H-M   'P 1'
#
loop_
_entity.id
_entity.type
_entity.pdbx_description
1 polymer ?
#
loop_
_entity_poly.entity_id
_entity_poly.type
_entity_poly.pdbx_seq_one_letter_code
_entity_poly.pdbx_strand_id
1 'polypeptide(L)'
;MKQAYILLIIITITSTVNAKVDLVTLPQRDTVQLTIYNSADMTLARESRALTLKEGENELQFSWENTLIDPTSLEMLPKAYAGQIDIANLTFPPRVRNLGLWNINSEISGKVPVEITYLTSGLSWRAFYMGTLRENEEAMRLQGYVRVTNNSGEDY
;
A
#
# COMPACT_ATOMS: atom_id res chain seq x y z
N MET A 1 -73.60 4.48 -26.20
CA MET A 1 -72.25 4.05 -26.40
C MET A 1 -71.37 4.76 -25.39
N LYS A 2 -70.98 4.08 -24.31
CA LYS A 2 -70.09 4.66 -23.26
C LYS A 2 -68.63 4.15 -23.52
N GLN A 3 -67.74 5.05 -23.91
CA GLN A 3 -66.34 4.76 -24.03
C GLN A 3 -65.72 4.79 -22.64
N ALA A 4 -65.15 3.66 -22.20
CA ALA A 4 -64.35 3.55 -20.96
C ALA A 4 -62.87 3.81 -21.33
N TYR A 5 -62.31 4.89 -20.80
CA TYR A 5 -60.86 5.19 -20.89
C TYR A 5 -60.17 4.42 -19.78
N ILE A 6 -59.35 3.43 -20.16
CA ILE A 6 -58.44 2.73 -19.24
C ILE A 6 -57.17 3.58 -19.10
N LEU A 7 -57.02 4.21 -17.94
CA LEU A 7 -55.80 4.93 -17.60
C LEU A 7 -54.73 3.95 -17.13
N LEU A 8 -53.74 3.67 -17.98
CA LEU A 8 -52.60 2.82 -17.66
C LEU A 8 -51.59 3.61 -16.83
N ILE A 9 -51.56 3.40 -15.49
CA ILE A 9 -50.56 4.00 -14.60
C ILE A 9 -49.30 3.13 -14.66
N ILE A 10 -48.27 3.62 -15.34
CA ILE A 10 -46.94 3.04 -15.33
C ILE A 10 -46.24 3.48 -14.03
N ILE A 11 -46.16 2.58 -13.04
CA ILE A 11 -45.37 2.79 -11.83
C ILE A 11 -43.91 2.48 -12.18
N THR A 12 -43.11 3.50 -12.39
CA THR A 12 -41.65 3.36 -12.50
C THR A 12 -41.09 3.16 -11.10
N ILE A 13 -40.71 1.93 -10.78
CA ILE A 13 -39.96 1.60 -9.56
C ILE A 13 -38.52 2.07 -9.77
N THR A 14 -38.18 3.24 -9.23
CA THR A 14 -36.82 3.70 -9.14
C THR A 14 -36.16 2.95 -7.97
N SER A 15 -35.43 1.86 -8.26
CA SER A 15 -34.56 1.23 -7.31
C SER A 15 -33.38 2.17 -7.03
N THR A 16 -33.33 2.74 -5.82
CA THR A 16 -32.15 3.44 -5.33
C THR A 16 -31.07 2.40 -5.07
N VAL A 17 -30.11 2.27 -5.98
CA VAL A 17 -28.88 1.52 -5.74
C VAL A 17 -28.07 2.32 -4.74
N ASN A 18 -28.09 1.93 -3.47
CA ASN A 18 -27.14 2.43 -2.49
C ASN A 18 -25.80 1.74 -2.80
N ALA A 19 -24.87 2.44 -3.43
CA ALA A 19 -23.49 2.00 -3.52
C ALA A 19 -22.95 1.91 -2.09
N LYS A 20 -22.69 0.69 -1.63
CA LYS A 20 -22.07 0.45 -0.33
C LYS A 20 -20.56 0.41 -0.55
N VAL A 21 -19.86 1.39 0.03
CA VAL A 21 -18.40 1.37 0.09
C VAL A 21 -17.98 0.53 1.29
N ASP A 22 -17.18 -0.51 1.06
CA ASP A 22 -16.62 -1.35 2.14
C ASP A 22 -15.25 -0.82 2.56
N LEU A 23 -15.10 -0.54 3.86
CA LEU A 23 -13.82 -0.12 4.44
C LEU A 23 -12.92 -1.34 4.63
N VAL A 24 -11.75 -1.30 4.00
CA VAL A 24 -10.71 -2.34 4.09
C VAL A 24 -9.70 -1.95 5.14
N THR A 25 -9.44 -2.85 6.08
CA THR A 25 -8.36 -2.68 7.06
C THR A 25 -7.03 -3.06 6.41
N LEU A 26 -6.02 -2.22 6.59
CA LEU A 26 -4.67 -2.51 6.11
C LEU A 26 -4.10 -3.72 6.87
N PRO A 27 -3.84 -4.87 6.20
CA PRO A 27 -3.29 -6.05 6.85
C PRO A 27 -1.80 -5.86 7.17
N GLN A 28 -1.26 -6.76 7.99
CA GLN A 28 0.19 -6.82 8.19
C GLN A 28 0.92 -7.09 6.86
N ARG A 29 2.20 -6.68 6.81
CA ARG A 29 3.08 -6.96 5.67
C ARG A 29 3.37 -8.45 5.60
N ASP A 30 3.28 -9.02 4.40
CA ASP A 30 3.79 -10.35 4.12
C ASP A 30 5.30 -10.30 3.91
N THR A 31 5.76 -9.30 3.16
CA THR A 31 7.19 -9.05 2.90
C THR A 31 7.47 -7.56 2.77
N VAL A 32 8.72 -7.17 3.03
CA VAL A 32 9.23 -5.83 2.73
C VAL A 32 10.60 -5.91 2.09
N GLN A 33 10.84 -5.07 1.09
CA GLN A 33 12.12 -4.83 0.46
C GLN A 33 12.48 -3.35 0.60
N LEU A 34 13.70 -3.07 1.07
CA LEU A 34 14.21 -1.72 1.21
C LEU A 34 15.42 -1.50 0.30
N THR A 35 15.42 -0.38 -0.42
CA THR A 35 16.59 0.11 -1.14
C THR A 35 16.99 1.45 -0.55
N ILE A 36 18.08 1.44 0.23
CA ILE A 36 18.52 2.61 1.00
C ILE A 36 19.59 3.37 0.21
N TYR A 37 19.27 4.61 -0.20
CA TYR A 37 20.14 5.55 -0.86
C TYR A 37 20.77 6.49 0.18
N ASN A 38 21.83 6.03 0.80
CA ASN A 38 22.45 6.64 1.99
C ASN A 38 22.85 8.13 1.79
N SER A 39 23.32 8.49 0.60
CA SER A 39 23.76 9.87 0.27
C SER A 39 22.61 10.85 0.10
N ALA A 40 21.41 10.37 -0.15
CA ALA A 40 20.21 11.18 -0.39
C ALA A 40 19.24 11.21 0.80
N ASP A 41 19.55 10.50 1.90
CA ASP A 41 18.60 10.23 2.99
C ASP A 41 17.23 9.78 2.46
N MET A 42 17.25 8.86 1.51
CA MET A 42 16.06 8.37 0.82
C MET A 42 16.09 6.85 0.78
N THR A 43 14.95 6.25 1.02
CA THR A 43 14.75 4.80 0.94
C THR A 43 13.50 4.50 0.14
N LEU A 44 13.63 3.66 -0.86
CA LEU A 44 12.49 3.06 -1.54
C LEU A 44 12.06 1.83 -0.74
N ALA A 45 10.85 1.89 -0.19
CA ALA A 45 10.18 0.76 0.45
C ALA A 45 9.20 0.12 -0.54
N ARG A 46 9.17 -1.20 -0.55
CA ARG A 46 8.28 -2.00 -1.37
C ARG A 46 7.71 -3.12 -0.52
N GLU A 47 6.41 -3.07 -0.26
CA GLU A 47 5.72 -3.97 0.65
C GLU A 47 4.74 -4.86 -0.10
N SER A 48 4.68 -6.15 0.24
CA SER A 48 3.60 -7.02 -0.19
C SER A 48 2.59 -7.21 0.94
N ARG A 49 1.31 -7.13 0.61
CA ARG A 49 0.19 -7.33 1.54
C ARG A 49 -0.95 -8.07 0.83
N ALA A 50 -1.75 -8.82 1.58
CA ALA A 50 -2.93 -9.50 1.06
C ALA A 50 -4.20 -8.78 1.53
N LEU A 51 -4.77 -7.90 0.71
CA LEU A 51 -6.02 -7.20 1.00
C LEU A 51 -7.19 -8.17 0.90
N THR A 52 -8.18 -8.03 1.78
CA THR A 52 -9.45 -8.73 1.65
C THR A 52 -10.45 -7.75 1.04
N LEU A 53 -10.78 -7.96 -0.22
CA LEU A 53 -11.71 -7.12 -0.97
C LEU A 53 -13.07 -7.81 -1.10
N LYS A 54 -14.10 -6.99 -1.31
CA LYS A 54 -15.42 -7.41 -1.75
C LYS A 54 -15.67 -6.93 -3.17
N GLU A 55 -16.55 -7.59 -3.87
CA GLU A 55 -17.03 -7.12 -5.17
C GLU A 55 -17.66 -5.74 -5.04
N GLY A 56 -17.31 -4.82 -5.95
CA GLY A 56 -17.71 -3.43 -5.96
C GLY A 56 -16.66 -2.50 -5.36
N GLU A 57 -17.12 -1.39 -4.79
CA GLU A 57 -16.28 -0.33 -4.25
C GLU A 57 -15.73 -0.69 -2.85
N ASN A 58 -14.43 -0.56 -2.69
CA ASN A 58 -13.69 -0.74 -1.45
C ASN A 58 -12.86 0.51 -1.18
N GLU A 59 -12.72 0.88 0.09
CA GLU A 59 -11.88 1.97 0.53
C GLU A 59 -10.83 1.44 1.49
N LEU A 60 -9.54 1.60 1.15
CA LEU A 60 -8.43 1.21 1.99
C LEU A 60 -7.81 2.43 2.65
N GLN A 61 -7.84 2.47 3.97
CA GLN A 61 -7.18 3.49 4.76
C GLN A 61 -5.70 3.16 4.94
N PHE A 62 -4.82 4.12 4.60
CA PHE A 62 -3.38 4.05 4.84
C PHE A 62 -2.92 5.26 5.63
N SER A 63 -2.34 5.02 6.80
CA SER A 63 -1.80 6.07 7.68
C SER A 63 -0.28 6.03 7.68
N TRP A 64 0.35 7.19 7.62
CA TRP A 64 1.80 7.40 7.81
C TRP A 64 2.10 8.32 8.99
N GLU A 65 1.22 8.31 9.99
CA GLU A 65 1.38 9.11 11.18
C GLU A 65 2.66 8.73 11.93
N ASN A 66 3.44 9.74 12.36
CA ASN A 66 4.73 9.58 13.05
C ASN A 66 5.82 8.89 12.21
N THR A 67 5.67 8.84 10.91
CA THR A 67 6.67 8.30 9.98
C THR A 67 7.23 9.40 9.09
N LEU A 68 8.35 9.08 8.39
CA LEU A 68 8.96 9.94 7.39
C LEU A 68 8.60 9.52 5.96
N ILE A 69 7.46 8.87 5.78
CA ILE A 69 6.94 8.48 4.46
C ILE A 69 6.55 9.75 3.67
N ASP A 70 7.00 9.81 2.42
CA ASP A 70 6.53 10.82 1.47
C ASP A 70 5.19 10.36 0.85
N PRO A 71 4.06 10.98 1.24
CA PRO A 71 2.75 10.55 0.76
C PRO A 71 2.55 10.77 -0.74
N THR A 72 3.35 11.63 -1.38
CA THR A 72 3.24 11.88 -2.81
C THR A 72 3.85 10.77 -3.66
N SER A 73 4.64 9.89 -3.03
CA SER A 73 5.31 8.76 -3.67
C SER A 73 4.56 7.44 -3.52
N LEU A 74 3.40 7.46 -2.85
CA LEU A 74 2.62 6.26 -2.57
C LEU A 74 2.01 5.70 -3.87
N GLU A 75 2.35 4.47 -4.17
CA GLU A 75 1.79 3.67 -5.26
C GLU A 75 1.27 2.34 -4.73
N MET A 76 0.20 1.83 -5.33
CA MET A 76 -0.29 0.48 -5.08
C MET A 76 -0.62 -0.23 -6.39
N LEU A 77 -0.17 -1.47 -6.51
CA LEU A 77 -0.40 -2.30 -7.70
C LEU A 77 -0.90 -3.69 -7.28
N PRO A 78 -1.94 -4.22 -7.93
CA PRO A 78 -2.34 -5.61 -7.72
C PRO A 78 -1.29 -6.55 -8.31
N LYS A 79 -0.89 -7.57 -7.54
CA LYS A 79 0.07 -8.62 -7.97
C LYS A 79 -0.62 -9.80 -8.64
N ALA A 80 -1.94 -9.91 -8.45
CA ALA A 80 -2.80 -10.88 -9.14
C ALA A 80 -4.13 -10.21 -9.47
N TYR A 81 -4.86 -10.80 -10.40
CA TYR A 81 -6.19 -10.32 -10.83
C TYR A 81 -6.20 -8.88 -11.38
N ALA A 82 -5.09 -8.43 -11.98
CA ALA A 82 -4.92 -7.04 -12.44
C ALA A 82 -6.01 -6.56 -13.42
N GLY A 83 -6.64 -7.47 -14.16
CA GLY A 83 -7.76 -7.13 -15.04
C GLY A 83 -9.12 -7.02 -14.34
N GLN A 84 -9.20 -7.39 -13.07
CA GLN A 84 -10.42 -7.41 -12.25
C GLN A 84 -10.36 -6.47 -11.06
N ILE A 85 -9.20 -5.83 -10.84
CA ILE A 85 -8.96 -4.89 -9.75
C ILE A 85 -8.51 -3.58 -10.35
N ASP A 86 -9.31 -2.55 -10.13
CA ASP A 86 -9.00 -1.17 -10.53
C ASP A 86 -8.70 -0.33 -9.28
N ILE A 87 -7.46 0.18 -9.18
CA ILE A 87 -7.05 1.11 -8.13
C ILE A 87 -7.21 2.52 -8.70
N ALA A 88 -8.38 3.09 -8.49
CA ALA A 88 -8.82 4.30 -9.16
C ALA A 88 -7.99 5.53 -8.76
N ASN A 89 -7.85 5.79 -7.47
CA ASN A 89 -7.10 6.95 -6.97
C ASN A 89 -6.76 6.82 -5.49
N LEU A 90 -5.79 7.64 -5.07
CA LEU A 90 -5.49 7.92 -3.67
C LEU A 90 -6.02 9.32 -3.34
N THR A 91 -6.92 9.42 -2.38
CA THR A 91 -7.51 10.68 -1.92
C THR A 91 -6.99 11.05 -0.55
N PHE A 92 -6.86 12.36 -0.29
CA PHE A 92 -6.43 12.88 1.00
C PHE A 92 -7.61 13.58 1.67
N PRO A 93 -8.19 13.01 2.74
CA PRO A 93 -9.34 13.59 3.40
C PRO A 93 -9.06 15.01 3.94
N PRO A 94 -9.96 15.98 3.75
CA PRO A 94 -9.76 17.31 4.28
C PRO A 94 -9.73 17.30 5.81
N ARG A 95 -8.82 18.07 6.40
CA ARG A 95 -8.62 18.21 7.87
C ARG A 95 -8.09 16.96 8.59
N VAL A 96 -7.84 15.88 7.90
CA VAL A 96 -7.13 14.70 8.44
C VAL A 96 -5.70 14.73 7.89
N ARG A 97 -4.72 14.72 8.79
CA ARG A 97 -3.31 14.69 8.41
C ARG A 97 -2.81 13.24 8.44
N ASN A 98 -1.78 12.97 7.65
CA ASN A 98 -1.06 11.69 7.66
C ASN A 98 -1.94 10.46 7.35
N LEU A 99 -2.97 10.65 6.51
CA LEU A 99 -3.90 9.63 6.10
C LEU A 99 -4.24 9.77 4.62
N GLY A 100 -4.25 8.67 3.91
CA GLY A 100 -4.77 8.54 2.55
C GLY A 100 -5.81 7.44 2.47
N LEU A 101 -6.70 7.58 1.51
CA LEU A 101 -7.74 6.62 1.19
C LEU A 101 -7.57 6.17 -0.26
N TRP A 102 -7.26 4.90 -0.47
CA TRP A 102 -7.32 4.30 -1.80
C TRP A 102 -8.73 3.83 -2.11
N ASN A 103 -9.26 4.31 -3.24
CA ASN A 103 -10.50 3.82 -3.80
C ASN A 103 -10.17 2.67 -4.75
N ILE A 104 -10.70 1.49 -4.43
CA ILE A 104 -10.44 0.25 -5.15
C ILE A 104 -11.77 -0.31 -5.63
N ASN A 105 -11.90 -0.50 -6.94
CA ASN A 105 -13.04 -1.21 -7.50
C ASN A 105 -12.62 -2.66 -7.83
N SER A 106 -13.36 -3.63 -7.31
CA SER A 106 -13.06 -5.05 -7.44
C SER A 106 -14.21 -5.79 -8.10
N GLU A 107 -13.92 -6.58 -9.13
CA GLU A 107 -14.90 -7.51 -9.73
C GLU A 107 -14.98 -8.85 -8.99
N ILE A 108 -14.14 -9.03 -7.95
CA ILE A 108 -14.06 -10.27 -7.18
C ILE A 108 -14.12 -10.01 -5.67
N SER A 109 -14.57 -11.01 -4.94
CA SER A 109 -14.47 -11.04 -3.48
C SER A 109 -13.39 -12.02 -3.05
N GLY A 110 -12.52 -11.62 -2.11
CA GLY A 110 -11.49 -12.49 -1.55
C GLY A 110 -10.16 -11.80 -1.27
N LYS A 111 -9.13 -12.59 -1.07
CA LYS A 111 -7.77 -12.10 -0.83
C LYS A 111 -7.09 -11.75 -2.14
N VAL A 112 -6.64 -10.51 -2.26
CA VAL A 112 -5.91 -9.96 -3.39
C VAL A 112 -4.51 -9.53 -2.93
N PRO A 113 -3.44 -10.16 -3.42
CA PRO A 113 -2.09 -9.71 -3.12
C PRO A 113 -1.81 -8.40 -3.87
N VAL A 114 -1.33 -7.41 -3.12
CA VAL A 114 -0.93 -6.10 -3.65
C VAL A 114 0.50 -5.79 -3.27
N GLU A 115 1.13 -4.92 -4.04
CA GLU A 115 2.40 -4.29 -3.72
C GLU A 115 2.16 -2.81 -3.47
N ILE A 116 2.61 -2.31 -2.31
CA ILE A 116 2.60 -0.89 -1.97
C ILE A 116 4.05 -0.41 -2.01
N THR A 117 4.29 0.64 -2.76
CA THR A 117 5.62 1.25 -2.93
C THR A 117 5.58 2.70 -2.48
N TYR A 118 6.62 3.14 -1.77
CA TYR A 118 6.76 4.53 -1.35
C TYR A 118 8.22 4.90 -1.05
N LEU A 119 8.48 6.19 -1.01
CA LEU A 119 9.74 6.76 -0.51
C LEU A 119 9.59 7.15 0.96
N THR A 120 10.67 6.94 1.72
CA THR A 120 10.79 7.38 3.11
C THR A 120 12.21 7.85 3.39
N SER A 121 12.39 8.59 4.48
CA SER A 121 13.69 9.04 4.97
C SER A 121 14.03 8.38 6.31
N GLY A 122 15.20 8.70 6.87
CA GLY A 122 15.59 8.29 8.20
C GLY A 122 16.19 6.88 8.29
N LEU A 123 16.42 6.19 7.16
CA LEU A 123 17.18 4.95 7.15
C LEU A 123 18.59 5.19 6.61
N SER A 124 19.55 4.58 7.25
CA SER A 124 20.95 4.62 6.80
C SER A 124 21.66 3.31 7.06
N TRP A 125 22.75 3.07 6.33
CA TRP A 125 23.58 1.90 6.56
C TRP A 125 25.07 2.27 6.54
N ARG A 126 25.88 1.45 7.23
CA ARG A 126 27.34 1.51 7.21
C ARG A 126 27.92 0.11 7.11
N ALA A 127 28.94 -0.03 6.28
CA ALA A 127 29.73 -1.23 6.23
C ALA A 127 30.96 -1.11 7.14
N PHE A 128 31.27 -2.19 7.85
CA PHE A 128 32.47 -2.32 8.69
C PHE A 128 33.19 -3.58 8.26
N TYR A 129 34.51 -3.48 8.24
CA TYR A 129 35.37 -4.63 7.89
C TYR A 129 36.37 -4.87 9.01
N MET A 130 36.52 -6.14 9.37
CA MET A 130 37.53 -6.59 10.33
C MET A 130 38.47 -7.56 9.63
N GLY A 131 39.75 -7.18 9.57
CA GLY A 131 40.81 -8.03 9.07
C GLY A 131 41.58 -8.63 10.25
N THR A 132 41.77 -9.95 10.26
CA THR A 132 42.60 -10.66 11.22
C THR A 132 43.72 -11.37 10.48
N LEU A 133 44.96 -10.97 10.72
CA LEU A 133 46.13 -11.65 10.16
C LEU A 133 46.30 -13.04 10.79
N ARG A 134 46.72 -14.00 10.00
CA ARG A 134 47.13 -15.32 10.49
C ARG A 134 48.52 -15.22 11.12
N GLU A 135 48.92 -16.23 11.89
CA GLU A 135 50.19 -16.25 12.65
C GLU A 135 51.42 -16.03 11.76
N ASN A 136 51.41 -16.45 10.49
CA ASN A 136 52.49 -16.27 9.53
C ASN A 136 52.42 -14.94 8.74
N GLU A 137 51.39 -14.10 8.98
CA GLU A 137 51.15 -12.82 8.30
C GLU A 137 51.00 -12.91 6.76
N GLU A 138 51.02 -14.12 6.19
CA GLU A 138 50.87 -14.32 4.73
C GLU A 138 49.44 -14.32 4.26
N ALA A 139 48.46 -14.42 5.18
CA ALA A 139 47.06 -14.46 4.88
C ALA A 139 46.23 -13.68 5.92
N MET A 140 45.14 -13.10 5.47
CA MET A 140 44.22 -12.37 6.33
C MET A 140 42.80 -12.94 6.19
N ARG A 141 42.13 -13.10 7.31
CA ARG A 141 40.71 -13.35 7.35
C ARG A 141 39.98 -12.00 7.34
N LEU A 142 39.19 -11.73 6.31
CA LEU A 142 38.36 -10.54 6.21
C LEU A 142 36.91 -10.89 6.53
N GLN A 143 36.30 -10.14 7.46
CA GLN A 143 34.86 -10.22 7.79
C GLN A 143 34.22 -8.87 7.53
N GLY A 144 33.09 -8.88 6.81
CA GLY A 144 32.28 -7.68 6.55
C GLY A 144 30.97 -7.71 7.35
N TYR A 145 30.60 -6.57 7.86
CA TYR A 145 29.36 -6.36 8.60
C TYR A 145 28.65 -5.14 8.05
N VAL A 146 27.33 -5.18 8.04
CA VAL A 146 26.48 -4.02 7.71
C VAL A 146 25.65 -3.68 8.94
N ARG A 147 25.70 -2.42 9.34
CA ARG A 147 24.80 -1.86 10.35
C ARG A 147 23.76 -1.03 9.63
N VAL A 148 22.49 -1.33 9.86
CA VAL A 148 21.35 -0.49 9.44
C VAL A 148 20.85 0.26 10.64
N THR A 149 20.58 1.56 10.47
CA THR A 149 19.93 2.42 11.47
C THR A 149 18.58 2.84 10.90
N ASN A 150 17.55 2.69 11.70
CA ASN A 150 16.18 3.06 11.33
C ASN A 150 15.65 4.15 12.29
N ASN A 151 15.44 5.34 11.76
CA ASN A 151 14.82 6.49 12.40
C ASN A 151 13.62 7.00 11.59
N SER A 152 13.05 6.15 10.73
CA SER A 152 11.93 6.52 9.83
C SER A 152 10.59 6.64 10.54
N GLY A 153 10.49 6.13 11.77
CA GLY A 153 9.23 6.04 12.51
C GLY A 153 8.41 4.81 12.15
N GLU A 154 8.84 4.01 11.16
CA GLU A 154 8.16 2.80 10.71
C GLU A 154 9.02 1.57 11.04
N ASP A 155 8.39 0.49 11.48
CA ASP A 155 9.05 -0.80 11.71
C ASP A 155 9.13 -1.58 10.38
N TYR A 156 10.34 -2.03 10.02
CA TYR A 156 10.60 -2.78 8.78
C TYR A 156 11.17 -4.16 9.06
#